data_bc50a8e6209d90edea52826f357d7f30
#
_entry.id   bc50a8e6209d90edea52826f357d7f30
#
_cell.length_a   1.000
_cell.length_b   1.000
_cell.length_c   1.000
_cell.angle_alpha   90.00
_cell.angle_beta   90.00
_cell.angle_gamma   90.00
#
_symmetry.space_group_name_H-M   'P 1'
#
loop_
_entity.id
_entity.type
_entity.pdbx_description
1 polymer ?
#
loop_
_entity_poly.entity_id
_entity_poly.type
_entity_poly.pdbx_seq_one_letter_code
_entity_poly.pdbx_strand_id
1 'polypeptide(L)'
;MRVVLNRIYVSAAALAALFMCAMLVMVLLSIVGREFNFHIRGTDAYAGYCMAASGFLALAHTLKRGEHIRVTVLISRFKGGWLKGIELWALGMATLLACLLAYYSIRLSWQSYTFHDISTGNDATPLWIPQIAMALGTLILAVAFVDEFILECLGKRESAQSDAALHNE
;
A
#
# COMPACT_ATOMS: atom_id res chain seq x y z
N MET A 1 -15.68 15.52 -2.28
CA MET A 1 -14.44 14.83 -2.68
C MET A 1 -13.79 14.06 -1.54
N ARG A 2 -13.49 14.66 -0.38
CA ARG A 2 -12.84 14.00 0.76
C ARG A 2 -13.57 12.77 1.30
N VAL A 3 -14.91 12.78 1.33
CA VAL A 3 -15.70 11.63 1.80
C VAL A 3 -15.51 10.40 0.91
N VAL A 4 -15.44 10.60 -0.41
CA VAL A 4 -15.22 9.52 -1.38
C VAL A 4 -13.82 8.94 -1.25
N LEU A 5 -12.80 9.81 -1.17
CA LEU A 5 -11.42 9.34 -0.96
C LEU A 5 -11.27 8.56 0.34
N ASN A 6 -11.86 9.06 1.43
CA ASN A 6 -11.80 8.36 2.72
C ASN A 6 -12.48 6.98 2.66
N ARG A 7 -13.60 6.85 1.94
CA ARG A 7 -14.23 5.54 1.70
C ARG A 7 -13.33 4.59 0.92
N ILE A 8 -12.62 5.09 -0.10
CA ILE A 8 -11.67 4.30 -0.88
C ILE A 8 -10.53 3.80 0.02
N TYR A 9 -9.97 4.65 0.87
CA TYR A 9 -8.88 4.25 1.79
C TYR A 9 -9.36 3.23 2.82
N VAL A 10 -10.54 3.40 3.39
CA VAL A 10 -11.13 2.45 4.34
C VAL A 10 -11.46 1.12 3.66
N SER A 11 -12.01 1.14 2.45
CA SER A 11 -12.30 -0.09 1.71
C SER A 11 -11.02 -0.83 1.31
N ALA A 12 -9.96 -0.12 0.92
CA ALA A 12 -8.65 -0.71 0.65
C ALA A 12 -8.06 -1.36 1.91
N ALA A 13 -8.18 -0.72 3.08
CA ALA A 13 -7.74 -1.29 4.35
C ALA A 13 -8.55 -2.53 4.75
N ALA A 14 -9.86 -2.53 4.54
CA ALA A 14 -10.71 -3.70 4.79
C ALA A 14 -10.33 -4.88 3.88
N LEU A 15 -10.06 -4.61 2.60
CA LEU A 15 -9.55 -5.62 1.67
C LEU A 15 -8.16 -6.13 2.09
N ALA A 16 -7.28 -5.25 2.53
CA ALA A 16 -5.96 -5.64 3.05
C ALA A 16 -6.09 -6.60 4.25
N ALA A 17 -6.99 -6.30 5.19
CA ALA A 17 -7.28 -7.17 6.33
C ALA A 17 -7.85 -8.53 5.89
N LEU A 18 -8.74 -8.54 4.89
CA LEU A 18 -9.28 -9.78 4.33
C LEU A 18 -8.17 -10.65 3.72
N PHE A 19 -7.26 -10.06 2.94
CA PHE A 19 -6.12 -10.78 2.37
C PHE A 19 -5.16 -11.29 3.45
N MET A 20 -5.00 -10.55 4.55
CA MET A 20 -4.20 -11.00 5.70
C MET A 20 -4.81 -12.24 6.37
N CYS A 21 -6.13 -12.26 6.54
CA CYS A 21 -6.85 -13.45 7.02
C CYS A 21 -6.73 -14.62 6.03
N ALA A 22 -6.86 -14.35 4.73
CA ALA A 22 -6.69 -15.36 3.69
C ALA A 22 -5.27 -15.95 3.69
N MET A 23 -4.24 -15.12 3.85
CA MET A 23 -2.86 -15.57 4.01
C MET A 23 -2.72 -16.52 5.20
N LEU A 24 -3.27 -16.15 6.37
CA LEU A 24 -3.24 -17.02 7.55
C LEU A 24 -3.88 -18.38 7.26
N VAL A 25 -5.05 -18.40 6.62
CA VAL A 25 -5.74 -19.64 6.24
C VAL A 25 -4.87 -20.49 5.31
N MET A 26 -4.23 -19.89 4.29
CA MET A 26 -3.37 -20.62 3.37
C MET A 26 -2.14 -21.22 4.06
N VAL A 27 -1.51 -20.49 4.99
CA VAL A 27 -0.38 -20.97 5.77
C VAL A 27 -0.80 -22.13 6.68
N LEU A 28 -1.93 -22.00 7.40
CA LEU A 28 -2.45 -23.07 8.24
C LEU A 28 -2.80 -24.32 7.41
N LEU A 29 -3.39 -24.13 6.24
CA LEU A 29 -3.72 -25.21 5.32
C LEU A 29 -2.45 -25.93 4.81
N SER A 30 -1.38 -25.20 4.55
CA SER A 30 -0.09 -25.78 4.18
C SER A 30 0.51 -26.62 5.30
N ILE A 31 0.44 -26.14 6.56
CA ILE A 31 0.94 -26.87 7.74
C ILE A 31 0.12 -28.14 7.99
N VAL A 32 -1.21 -28.02 8.05
CA VAL A 32 -2.12 -29.14 8.28
C VAL A 32 -1.99 -30.17 7.17
N GLY A 33 -1.87 -29.73 5.91
CA GLY A 33 -1.68 -30.63 4.78
C GLY A 33 -0.42 -31.48 4.88
N ARG A 34 0.66 -30.95 5.44
CA ARG A 34 1.90 -31.70 5.69
C ARG A 34 1.74 -32.75 6.80
N GLU A 35 1.05 -32.39 7.88
CA GLU A 35 0.83 -33.31 9.01
C GLU A 35 -0.05 -34.52 8.62
N PHE A 36 -1.06 -34.26 7.80
CA PHE A 36 -2.01 -35.30 7.38
C PHE A 36 -1.67 -35.98 6.05
N ASN A 37 -0.46 -35.76 5.50
CA ASN A 37 -0.05 -36.25 4.17
C ASN A 37 -1.02 -35.87 3.03
N PHE A 38 -1.71 -34.76 3.19
CA PHE A 38 -2.66 -34.22 2.26
C PHE A 38 -2.05 -32.97 1.62
N HIS A 39 -1.41 -33.13 0.48
CA HIS A 39 -0.67 -32.03 -0.16
C HIS A 39 -1.58 -31.24 -1.12
N ILE A 40 -1.91 -29.99 -0.74
CA ILE A 40 -2.54 -29.02 -1.66
C ILE A 40 -1.43 -28.27 -2.37
N ARG A 41 -1.43 -28.37 -3.70
CA ARG A 41 -0.43 -27.68 -4.53
C ARG A 41 -0.67 -26.17 -4.52
N GLY A 42 0.41 -25.39 -4.40
CA GLY A 42 0.37 -23.93 -4.58
C GLY A 42 -0.03 -23.12 -3.36
N THR A 43 -0.28 -23.72 -2.18
CA THR A 43 -0.67 -22.98 -0.96
C THR A 43 0.35 -21.92 -0.58
N ASP A 44 1.65 -22.20 -0.73
CA ASP A 44 2.72 -21.28 -0.41
C ASP A 44 2.74 -20.08 -1.39
N ALA A 45 2.46 -20.31 -2.68
CA ALA A 45 2.35 -19.27 -3.68
C ALA A 45 1.13 -18.37 -3.41
N TYR A 46 -0.03 -18.95 -3.12
CA TYR A 46 -1.23 -18.18 -2.77
C TYR A 46 -1.07 -17.39 -1.47
N ALA A 47 -0.36 -17.92 -0.47
CA ALA A 47 -0.01 -17.17 0.74
C ALA A 47 0.85 -15.94 0.39
N GLY A 48 1.84 -16.09 -0.51
CA GLY A 48 2.67 -14.99 -1.00
C GLY A 48 1.86 -13.93 -1.75
N TYR A 49 0.90 -14.33 -2.59
CA TYR A 49 0.03 -13.39 -3.31
C TYR A 49 -0.89 -12.61 -2.35
N CYS A 50 -1.45 -13.28 -1.34
CA CYS A 50 -2.26 -12.64 -0.30
C CYS A 50 -1.42 -11.67 0.53
N MET A 51 -0.17 -12.03 0.87
CA MET A 51 0.77 -11.16 1.57
C MET A 51 1.06 -9.89 0.77
N ALA A 52 1.39 -10.03 -0.52
CA ALA A 52 1.64 -8.90 -1.39
C ALA A 52 0.41 -8.01 -1.53
N ALA A 53 -0.77 -8.60 -1.77
CA ALA A 53 -2.02 -7.86 -1.89
C ALA A 53 -2.35 -7.07 -0.62
N SER A 54 -2.22 -7.68 0.57
CA SER A 54 -2.46 -7.00 1.85
C SER A 54 -1.51 -5.85 2.06
N GLY A 55 -0.20 -6.04 1.77
CA GLY A 55 0.82 -5.01 1.91
C GLY A 55 0.54 -3.79 1.04
N PHE A 56 0.33 -3.99 -0.26
CA PHE A 56 0.10 -2.88 -1.19
C PHE A 56 -1.21 -2.13 -0.94
N LEU A 57 -2.30 -2.83 -0.59
CA LEU A 57 -3.59 -2.21 -0.29
C LEU A 57 -3.58 -1.43 1.04
N ALA A 58 -2.76 -1.83 2.02
CA ALA A 58 -2.64 -1.13 3.30
C ALA A 58 -1.88 0.20 3.18
N LEU A 59 -0.96 0.36 2.21
CA LEU A 59 -0.04 1.51 2.11
C LEU A 59 -0.74 2.88 2.13
N ALA A 60 -1.84 3.02 1.40
CA ALA A 60 -2.55 4.29 1.32
C ALA A 60 -3.26 4.65 2.64
N HIS A 61 -3.77 3.65 3.36
CA HIS A 61 -4.41 3.84 4.65
C HIS A 61 -3.40 4.25 5.73
N THR A 62 -2.24 3.59 5.78
CA THR A 62 -1.16 3.91 6.72
C THR A 62 -0.58 5.31 6.45
N LEU A 63 -0.52 5.73 5.16
CA LEU A 63 -0.13 7.08 4.81
C LEU A 63 -1.10 8.12 5.40
N LYS A 64 -2.41 7.91 5.25
CA LYS A 64 -3.46 8.84 5.73
C LYS A 64 -3.51 8.94 7.26
N ARG A 65 -3.20 7.86 7.97
CA ARG A 65 -3.12 7.87 9.44
C ARG A 65 -1.86 8.55 9.99
N GLY A 66 -0.93 8.94 9.12
CA GLY A 66 0.33 9.54 9.55
C GLY A 66 1.28 8.55 10.21
N GLU A 67 1.02 7.24 10.10
CA GLU A 67 1.83 6.15 10.67
C GLU A 67 3.14 5.93 9.90
N HIS A 68 3.35 6.65 8.80
CA HIS A 68 4.66 6.69 8.15
C HIS A 68 5.67 7.37 9.07
N ILE A 69 6.75 6.67 9.35
CA ILE A 69 7.84 7.16 10.19
C ILE A 69 8.38 8.47 9.58
N ARG A 70 8.00 9.59 10.18
CA ARG A 70 8.63 10.87 9.89
C ARG A 70 9.89 10.94 10.72
N VAL A 71 11.00 11.25 10.09
CA VAL A 71 12.25 11.51 10.82
C VAL A 71 12.14 12.87 11.50
N THR A 72 11.21 12.97 12.48
CA THR A 72 10.93 14.19 13.24
C THR A 72 12.18 14.72 13.93
N VAL A 73 13.09 13.83 14.34
CA VAL A 73 14.37 14.19 14.97
C VAL A 73 15.27 15.00 14.03
N LEU A 74 15.29 14.66 12.73
CA LEU A 74 16.08 15.40 11.74
C LEU A 74 15.40 16.72 11.38
N ILE A 75 14.09 16.71 11.27
CA ILE A 75 13.28 17.87 10.88
C ILE A 75 13.21 18.89 12.02
N SER A 76 13.18 18.47 13.28
CA SER A 76 13.16 19.37 14.44
C SER A 76 14.41 20.26 14.59
N ARG A 77 15.51 19.92 13.90
CA ARG A 77 16.74 20.71 13.89
C ARG A 77 16.66 21.94 12.99
N PHE A 78 15.74 21.98 12.05
CA PHE A 78 15.52 23.10 11.14
C PHE A 78 14.34 23.94 11.61
N LYS A 79 14.51 25.26 11.71
CA LYS A 79 13.49 26.23 12.12
C LYS A 79 13.15 27.20 10.99
N GLY A 80 11.88 27.60 10.86
CA GLY A 80 11.45 28.63 9.92
C GLY A 80 11.16 28.14 8.50
N GLY A 81 11.36 29.00 7.49
CA GLY A 81 10.98 28.73 6.09
C GLY A 81 11.71 27.56 5.42
N TRP A 82 12.93 27.24 5.87
CA TRP A 82 13.69 26.08 5.39
C TRP A 82 12.99 24.76 5.69
N LEU A 83 12.30 24.67 6.82
CA LEU A 83 11.53 23.49 7.20
C LEU A 83 10.45 23.18 6.16
N LYS A 84 9.64 24.19 5.81
CA LYS A 84 8.56 24.04 4.80
C LYS A 84 9.12 23.66 3.42
N GLY A 85 10.27 24.21 3.05
CA GLY A 85 10.94 23.87 1.79
C GLY A 85 11.36 22.39 1.73
N ILE A 86 11.97 21.89 2.79
CA ILE A 86 12.40 20.48 2.89
C ILE A 86 11.19 19.53 2.91
N GLU A 87 10.14 19.86 3.66
CA GLU A 87 8.92 19.06 3.69
C GLU A 87 8.23 18.99 2.33
N LEU A 88 8.11 20.12 1.64
CA LEU A 88 7.53 20.16 0.31
C LEU A 88 8.37 19.39 -0.72
N TRP A 89 9.69 19.52 -0.65
CA TRP A 89 10.61 18.77 -1.50
C TRP A 89 10.51 17.27 -1.27
N ALA A 90 10.54 16.83 0.00
CA ALA A 90 10.42 15.42 0.37
C ALA A 90 9.09 14.82 -0.07
N LEU A 91 7.98 15.55 0.14
CA LEU A 91 6.65 15.11 -0.27
C LEU A 91 6.50 15.10 -1.80
N GLY A 92 7.11 16.05 -2.50
CA GLY A 92 7.17 16.08 -3.96
C GLY A 92 7.92 14.88 -4.54
N MET A 93 9.08 14.54 -3.96
CA MET A 93 9.85 13.35 -4.35
C MET A 93 9.07 12.06 -4.05
N ALA A 94 8.44 11.96 -2.89
CA ALA A 94 7.60 10.80 -2.54
C ALA A 94 6.42 10.63 -3.51
N THR A 95 5.77 11.74 -3.88
CA THR A 95 4.67 11.74 -4.86
C THR A 95 5.15 11.28 -6.23
N LEU A 96 6.29 11.78 -6.69
CA LEU A 96 6.89 11.38 -7.96
C LEU A 96 7.21 9.88 -7.99
N LEU A 97 7.84 9.37 -6.93
CA LEU A 97 8.17 7.95 -6.80
C LEU A 97 6.90 7.08 -6.73
N ALA A 98 5.87 7.51 -6.01
CA ALA A 98 4.60 6.79 -5.95
C ALA A 98 3.89 6.75 -7.32
N CYS A 99 3.91 7.84 -8.08
CA CYS A 99 3.36 7.87 -9.43
C CYS A 99 4.14 6.97 -10.40
N LEU A 100 5.48 6.97 -10.33
CA LEU A 100 6.32 6.06 -11.12
C LEU A 100 6.03 4.60 -10.75
N LEU A 101 5.93 4.29 -9.46
CA LEU A 101 5.61 2.95 -8.99
C LEU A 101 4.24 2.50 -9.51
N ALA A 102 3.21 3.35 -9.43
CA ALA A 102 1.88 3.04 -9.97
C ALA A 102 1.92 2.81 -11.49
N TYR A 103 2.62 3.65 -12.23
CA TYR A 103 2.77 3.51 -13.69
C TYR A 103 3.42 2.17 -14.07
N TYR A 104 4.54 1.83 -13.43
CA TYR A 104 5.24 0.58 -13.72
C TYR A 104 4.47 -0.65 -13.24
N SER A 105 3.74 -0.57 -12.14
CA SER A 105 2.88 -1.66 -11.64
C SER A 105 1.72 -1.96 -12.62
N ILE A 106 1.06 -0.92 -13.13
CA ILE A 106 0.01 -1.08 -14.14
C ILE A 106 0.59 -1.65 -15.43
N ARG A 107 1.73 -1.12 -15.88
CA ARG A 107 2.42 -1.61 -17.07
C ARG A 107 2.82 -3.08 -16.93
N LEU A 108 3.33 -3.48 -15.78
CA LEU A 108 3.70 -4.87 -15.50
C LEU A 108 2.49 -5.80 -15.58
N SER A 109 1.37 -5.44 -14.92
CA SER A 109 0.11 -6.21 -15.00
C SER A 109 -0.38 -6.36 -16.45
N TRP A 110 -0.30 -5.28 -17.23
CA TRP A 110 -0.67 -5.29 -18.63
C TRP A 110 0.23 -6.19 -19.48
N GLN A 111 1.54 -6.14 -19.26
CA GLN A 111 2.49 -7.00 -19.95
C GLN A 111 2.26 -8.47 -19.62
N SER A 112 2.10 -8.82 -18.33
CA SER A 112 1.82 -10.19 -17.92
C SER A 112 0.50 -10.72 -18.48
N TYR A 113 -0.49 -9.86 -18.65
CA TYR A 113 -1.73 -10.23 -19.35
C TYR A 113 -1.51 -10.49 -20.84
N THR A 114 -0.76 -9.62 -21.53
CA THR A 114 -0.53 -9.71 -22.98
C THR A 114 0.37 -10.89 -23.34
N PHE A 115 1.40 -11.17 -22.54
CA PHE A 115 2.32 -12.27 -22.77
C PHE A 115 1.85 -13.61 -22.17
N HIS A 116 0.70 -13.63 -21.50
CA HIS A 116 0.15 -14.81 -20.83
C HIS A 116 1.15 -15.43 -19.83
N ASP A 117 1.84 -14.58 -19.09
CA ASP A 117 2.81 -15.02 -18.10
C ASP A 117 2.15 -15.88 -17.03
N ILE A 118 2.74 -17.06 -16.79
CA ILE A 118 2.28 -18.03 -15.79
C ILE A 118 3.32 -18.12 -14.69
N SER A 119 2.86 -18.29 -13.45
CA SER A 119 3.72 -18.54 -12.29
C SER A 119 4.64 -19.74 -12.55
N THR A 120 5.91 -19.58 -12.24
CA THR A 120 6.90 -20.68 -12.27
C THR A 120 6.77 -21.64 -11.08
N GLY A 121 5.86 -21.36 -10.16
CA GLY A 121 5.53 -22.21 -9.02
C GLY A 121 4.65 -23.40 -9.40
N ASN A 122 4.31 -24.20 -8.40
CA ASN A 122 3.45 -25.38 -8.56
C ASN A 122 1.96 -25.04 -8.77
N ASP A 123 1.60 -23.76 -8.75
CA ASP A 123 0.23 -23.24 -8.83
C ASP A 123 -0.23 -22.94 -10.27
N ALA A 124 0.73 -22.74 -11.20
CA ALA A 124 0.48 -22.37 -12.60
C ALA A 124 -0.52 -21.20 -12.76
N THR A 125 -0.59 -20.30 -11.78
CA THR A 125 -1.51 -19.17 -11.78
C THR A 125 -1.06 -18.10 -12.77
N PRO A 126 -1.96 -17.49 -13.59
CA PRO A 126 -1.62 -16.34 -14.40
C PRO A 126 -1.16 -15.15 -13.54
N LEU A 127 0.05 -14.64 -13.77
CA LEU A 127 0.69 -13.63 -12.91
C LEU A 127 -0.04 -12.28 -12.91
N TRP A 128 -0.81 -11.96 -13.94
CA TRP A 128 -1.57 -10.72 -13.98
C TRP A 128 -2.62 -10.62 -12.87
N ILE A 129 -3.14 -11.76 -12.34
CA ILE A 129 -4.17 -11.78 -11.28
C ILE A 129 -3.63 -11.20 -9.96
N PRO A 130 -2.52 -11.71 -9.37
CA PRO A 130 -1.97 -11.11 -8.15
C PRO A 130 -1.39 -9.71 -8.39
N GLN A 131 -0.92 -9.41 -9.61
CA GLN A 131 -0.39 -8.10 -9.96
C GLN A 131 -1.46 -6.99 -9.99
N ILE A 132 -2.74 -7.31 -10.23
CA ILE A 132 -3.84 -6.34 -10.12
C ILE A 132 -3.91 -5.75 -8.72
N ALA A 133 -3.78 -6.56 -7.68
CA ALA A 133 -3.82 -6.06 -6.30
C ALA A 133 -2.67 -5.07 -6.02
N MET A 134 -1.47 -5.34 -6.55
CA MET A 134 -0.34 -4.43 -6.50
C MET A 134 -0.62 -3.13 -7.28
N ALA A 135 -1.13 -3.24 -8.51
CA ALA A 135 -1.43 -2.08 -9.34
C ALA A 135 -2.51 -1.18 -8.71
N LEU A 136 -3.56 -1.77 -8.15
CA LEU A 136 -4.60 -1.02 -7.43
C LEU A 136 -4.07 -0.37 -6.16
N GLY A 137 -3.30 -1.10 -5.35
CA GLY A 137 -2.72 -0.58 -4.12
C GLY A 137 -1.77 0.59 -4.36
N THR A 138 -0.88 0.48 -5.36
CA THR A 138 0.05 1.55 -5.74
C THR A 138 -0.65 2.75 -6.37
N LEU A 139 -1.73 2.53 -7.13
CA LEU A 139 -2.55 3.61 -7.68
C LEU A 139 -3.23 4.41 -6.55
N ILE A 140 -3.86 3.72 -5.59
CA ILE A 140 -4.50 4.37 -4.44
C ILE A 140 -3.44 5.12 -3.61
N LEU A 141 -2.25 4.56 -3.44
CA LEU A 141 -1.12 5.21 -2.79
C LEU A 141 -0.70 6.49 -3.53
N ALA A 142 -0.54 6.44 -4.85
CA ALA A 142 -0.19 7.62 -5.65
C ALA A 142 -1.23 8.73 -5.50
N VAL A 143 -2.52 8.39 -5.56
CA VAL A 143 -3.62 9.34 -5.32
C VAL A 143 -3.54 9.94 -3.91
N ALA A 144 -3.20 9.14 -2.89
CA ALA A 144 -3.05 9.62 -1.53
C ALA A 144 -1.87 10.60 -1.38
N PHE A 145 -0.73 10.33 -2.01
CA PHE A 145 0.42 11.25 -2.02
C PHE A 145 0.13 12.55 -2.76
N VAL A 146 -0.56 12.48 -3.89
CA VAL A 146 -1.00 13.69 -4.63
C VAL A 146 -1.94 14.53 -3.77
N ASP A 147 -2.90 13.92 -3.10
CA ASP A 147 -3.83 14.63 -2.19
C ASP A 147 -3.08 15.31 -1.03
N GLU A 148 -2.12 14.62 -0.39
CA GLU A 148 -1.27 15.19 0.65
C GLU A 148 -0.38 16.32 0.13
N PHE A 149 0.20 16.18 -1.06
CA PHE A 149 1.02 17.22 -1.69
C PHE A 149 0.22 18.49 -1.97
N ILE A 150 -1.00 18.34 -2.50
CA ILE A 150 -1.90 19.48 -2.74
C ILE A 150 -2.27 20.17 -1.42
N LEU A 151 -2.55 19.40 -0.37
CA LEU A 151 -2.88 19.95 0.96
C LEU A 151 -1.72 20.73 1.58
N GLU A 152 -0.50 20.23 1.41
CA GLU A 152 0.71 20.91 1.87
C GLU A 152 0.94 22.23 1.11
N CYS A 153 0.81 22.21 -0.22
CA CYS A 153 0.92 23.42 -1.05
C CYS A 153 -0.13 24.49 -0.67
N LEU A 154 -1.32 24.06 -0.22
CA LEU A 154 -2.38 24.97 0.22
C LEU A 154 -2.25 25.41 1.70
N GLY A 155 -1.25 24.92 2.43
CA GLY A 155 -1.01 25.24 3.85
C GLY A 155 -2.11 24.72 4.79
N LYS A 156 -2.92 23.73 4.38
CA LYS A 156 -4.06 23.20 5.15
C LYS A 156 -3.74 21.93 5.93
N ARG A 157 -2.48 21.56 6.03
CA ARG A 157 -2.06 20.29 6.66
C ARG A 157 -1.99 20.36 8.20
N GLU A 158 -1.80 21.53 8.78
CA GLU A 158 -1.59 21.72 10.23
C GLU A 158 -2.78 21.28 11.11
N SER A 159 -4.00 21.26 10.56
CA SER A 159 -5.21 20.92 11.35
C SER A 159 -5.34 19.42 11.67
N ALA A 160 -4.77 18.53 10.86
CA ALA A 160 -4.92 17.09 11.07
C ALA A 160 -4.01 16.50 12.16
N GLN A 161 -2.92 17.20 12.50
CA GLN A 161 -2.00 16.79 13.57
C GLN A 161 -2.48 17.20 14.94
N SER A 162 -3.20 18.32 15.03
CA SER A 162 -3.79 18.81 16.29
C SER A 162 -4.91 17.89 16.80
N ASP A 163 -5.75 17.38 15.90
CA ASP A 163 -6.85 16.48 16.25
C ASP A 163 -6.37 15.09 16.69
N ALA A 164 -5.29 14.58 16.09
CA ALA A 164 -4.71 13.29 16.46
C ALA A 164 -4.00 13.33 17.83
N ALA A 165 -3.42 14.47 18.19
CA ALA A 165 -2.78 14.67 19.50
C ALA A 165 -3.81 14.73 20.64
N LEU A 166 -4.98 15.31 20.39
CA LEU A 166 -6.08 15.43 21.37
C LEU A 166 -6.83 14.10 21.62
N HIS A 167 -6.68 13.11 20.75
CA HIS A 167 -7.34 11.80 20.90
C HIS A 167 -6.49 10.77 21.65
N ASN A 168 -5.24 11.08 21.96
CA ASN A 168 -4.28 10.20 22.65
C ASN A 168 -4.02 10.60 24.11
N GLU A 169 -4.74 11.59 24.67
CA GLU A 169 -4.80 11.91 26.08
C GLU A 169 -6.13 11.43 26.69
#